data_82431c674cd36a31e1bdc8fe1ab64f23
#
_entry.id   82431c674cd36a31e1bdc8fe1ab64f23
#
_cell.length_a   1.000
_cell.length_b   1.000
_cell.length_c   1.000
_cell.angle_alpha   90.00
_cell.angle_beta   90.00
_cell.angle_gamma   90.00
#
_symmetry.space_group_name_H-M   'P 1'
#
loop_
_entity.id
_entity.type
_entity.pdbx_description
1 polymer ?
#
loop_
_entity_poly.entity_id
_entity_poly.type
_entity_poly.pdbx_seq_one_letter_code
_entity_poly.pdbx_strand_id
1 'polypeptide(L)'
;MVKPRVIYWFRTDLRLHDSPALKAALDLDPSVFWPIFTWDPHYVYRARGGLNRWQFLEAPQTLFPKLFKAWKVTHIVFEKDTDSYARERDSIVTQAAKDAGVEVIIRSGRTLWDSDQIVEKHGGKPTMSITQLQAAGSKLGQVKKPIPAPKNLPDPGDMPVNFDQDEPDTKPDFNSEIRTEGDKTYTKISGPKGDFAIETMEELGFPPATTPHRGGETLALKALDEIIADKKYTATFQKPKTSPAQFEPQATTLLSPHLHFGSLSVREFYWRVKDVVDSYKGASSPPESLIGQLLFRDMYFAAQAALGYVFSQTANNPYCRFIPWHLPSKRDPETGLVTGEYHVDSEEADIWFKRWKAGMTGFPWIDALMRQLKDEGWIHHLGRHAVACFLTRGGCYIDWERGCEVFEEWLIDHEPACNVGNWQWLSCSAFFSQYFRCYSPVAFGQKWDKKGEFIRRYVPELKNMDAKYIYEPWKAPLTDQKKAGVRVKGDGLNNVEEGTYPKPMFDFAKRRDVCISSMKVAYQVGLHGNDGQALDGTWRKLFPTDRGEVQGDVESGYGEHADEEGKSDNEAKEEGEGTSSVKKEDDTTKGKRSARRHSTEKVPKKKKV
;
A
#
# COMPACT_ATOMS: atom_id res chain seq x y z
N MET A 1 44.04 17.88 5.69
CA MET A 1 43.01 16.81 5.68
C MET A 1 42.66 16.55 4.22
N VAL A 2 42.58 15.29 3.83
CA VAL A 2 42.10 14.93 2.48
C VAL A 2 40.62 15.29 2.41
N LYS A 3 40.21 16.04 1.37
CA LYS A 3 38.79 16.39 1.20
C LYS A 3 37.96 15.12 0.99
N PRO A 4 36.72 15.08 1.51
CA PRO A 4 35.84 13.93 1.36
C PRO A 4 35.56 13.57 -0.11
N ARG A 5 35.43 12.29 -0.39
CA ARG A 5 35.01 11.69 -1.65
C ARG A 5 33.75 10.89 -1.37
N VAL A 6 32.59 11.39 -1.81
CA VAL A 6 31.30 11.00 -1.30
C VAL A 6 30.47 10.28 -2.36
N ILE A 7 29.98 9.09 -2.04
CA ILE A 7 28.86 8.46 -2.76
C ILE A 7 27.57 8.87 -2.07
N TYR A 8 26.63 9.42 -2.83
CA TYR A 8 25.24 9.56 -2.43
C TYR A 8 24.39 8.49 -3.13
N TRP A 9 23.86 7.58 -2.35
CA TRP A 9 23.10 6.46 -2.88
C TRP A 9 21.61 6.74 -2.85
N PHE A 10 21.07 7.17 -4.01
CA PHE A 10 19.63 7.35 -4.22
C PHE A 10 18.91 6.01 -4.27
N ARG A 11 17.71 6.00 -3.72
CA ARG A 11 16.80 4.83 -3.78
C ARG A 11 15.35 5.31 -3.96
N THR A 12 14.56 5.42 -2.87
CA THR A 12 13.18 5.93 -2.85
C THR A 12 13.14 7.39 -2.37
N ASP A 13 14.13 8.16 -2.69
CA ASP A 13 14.34 9.58 -2.34
C ASP A 13 14.79 10.41 -3.56
N LEU A 14 14.16 10.14 -4.73
CA LEU A 14 14.53 10.73 -6.02
C LEU A 14 14.13 12.21 -6.11
N ARG A 15 14.74 13.03 -5.23
CA ARG A 15 14.49 14.47 -5.13
C ARG A 15 15.72 15.22 -4.62
N LEU A 16 15.78 16.52 -4.91
CA LEU A 16 16.77 17.46 -4.36
C LEU A 16 16.19 18.26 -3.18
N HIS A 17 14.91 18.64 -3.24
CA HIS A 17 14.25 19.33 -2.13
C HIS A 17 14.06 18.40 -0.93
N ASP A 18 14.18 18.97 0.25
CA ASP A 18 13.90 18.30 1.54
C ASP A 18 14.52 16.90 1.65
N SER A 19 15.80 16.78 1.26
CA SER A 19 16.59 15.57 1.47
C SER A 19 17.61 15.76 2.60
N PRO A 20 17.35 15.26 3.81
CA PRO A 20 18.31 15.35 4.92
C PRO A 20 19.60 14.59 4.67
N ALA A 21 19.55 13.50 3.91
CA ALA A 21 20.70 12.71 3.55
C ALA A 21 21.57 13.46 2.52
N LEU A 22 20.97 14.03 1.46
CA LEU A 22 21.68 14.85 0.49
C LEU A 22 22.33 16.07 1.16
N LYS A 23 21.58 16.75 2.04
CA LYS A 23 22.16 17.86 2.81
C LYS A 23 23.37 17.40 3.63
N ALA A 24 23.29 16.28 4.33
CA ALA A 24 24.41 15.77 5.11
C ALA A 24 25.63 15.42 4.24
N ALA A 25 25.41 14.91 3.03
CA ALA A 25 26.49 14.65 2.07
C ALA A 25 27.16 15.93 1.58
N LEU A 26 26.38 16.97 1.29
CA LEU A 26 26.89 18.25 0.82
C LEU A 26 27.57 19.08 1.93
N ASP A 27 27.12 18.95 3.18
CA ASP A 27 27.73 19.60 4.34
C ASP A 27 29.16 19.10 4.63
N LEU A 28 29.57 17.98 4.03
CA LEU A 28 30.96 17.49 4.08
C LEU A 28 31.95 18.30 3.20
N ASP A 29 31.46 19.21 2.37
CA ASP A 29 32.26 19.94 1.35
C ASP A 29 33.11 18.97 0.49
N PRO A 30 32.48 18.01 -0.20
CA PRO A 30 33.20 16.95 -0.89
C PRO A 30 34.01 17.48 -2.07
N SER A 31 35.22 16.92 -2.26
CA SER A 31 36.02 17.16 -3.46
C SER A 31 35.48 16.42 -4.68
N VAL A 32 34.75 15.32 -4.44
CA VAL A 32 34.11 14.51 -5.46
C VAL A 32 32.80 14.01 -4.90
N PHE A 33 31.74 14.10 -5.70
CA PHE A 33 30.39 13.68 -5.32
C PHE A 33 29.78 12.78 -6.41
N TRP A 34 29.50 11.55 -6.09
CA TRP A 34 28.87 10.59 -7.00
C TRP A 34 27.41 10.32 -6.58
N PRO A 35 26.43 10.86 -7.31
CA PRO A 35 25.04 10.48 -7.15
C PRO A 35 24.80 9.15 -7.87
N ILE A 36 24.52 8.08 -7.11
CA ILE A 36 24.32 6.74 -7.65
C ILE A 36 22.90 6.27 -7.37
N PHE A 37 22.25 5.69 -8.38
CA PHE A 37 21.05 4.91 -8.25
C PHE A 37 21.37 3.47 -8.69
N THR A 38 20.95 2.48 -7.90
CA THR A 38 21.16 1.07 -8.23
C THR A 38 19.84 0.39 -8.52
N TRP A 39 19.77 -0.36 -9.61
CA TRP A 39 18.73 -1.32 -9.82
C TRP A 39 19.12 -2.60 -9.12
N ASP A 40 18.55 -2.80 -7.94
CA ASP A 40 18.82 -3.97 -7.11
C ASP A 40 18.14 -5.21 -7.70
N PRO A 41 18.91 -6.21 -8.18
CA PRO A 41 18.36 -7.37 -8.86
C PRO A 41 17.44 -8.21 -7.95
N HIS A 42 17.74 -8.29 -6.66
CA HIS A 42 16.92 -9.04 -5.72
C HIS A 42 15.54 -8.41 -5.53
N TYR A 43 15.50 -7.07 -5.44
CA TYR A 43 14.23 -6.34 -5.31
C TYR A 43 13.41 -6.43 -6.60
N VAL A 44 14.04 -6.18 -7.75
CA VAL A 44 13.36 -6.19 -9.06
C VAL A 44 12.88 -7.60 -9.40
N TYR A 45 13.71 -8.63 -9.18
CA TYR A 45 13.35 -10.02 -9.44
C TYR A 45 12.17 -10.47 -8.60
N ARG A 46 12.16 -10.17 -7.29
CA ARG A 46 11.08 -10.52 -6.38
C ARG A 46 9.77 -9.83 -6.72
N ALA A 47 9.82 -8.53 -7.04
CA ALA A 47 8.63 -7.73 -7.34
C ALA A 47 8.06 -8.00 -8.74
N ARG A 48 8.87 -8.47 -9.69
CA ARG A 48 8.51 -8.54 -11.10
C ARG A 48 8.70 -9.92 -11.73
N GLY A 49 8.84 -10.96 -10.96
CA GLY A 49 8.99 -12.36 -11.31
C GLY A 49 9.24 -12.68 -12.79
N GLY A 50 10.27 -13.47 -13.10
CA GLY A 50 10.46 -14.03 -14.42
C GLY A 50 11.26 -13.21 -15.43
N LEU A 51 11.81 -12.06 -15.06
CA LEU A 51 12.72 -11.34 -15.94
C LEU A 51 14.16 -11.84 -15.75
N ASN A 52 14.51 -12.94 -16.43
CA ASN A 52 15.88 -13.47 -16.45
C ASN A 52 16.94 -12.42 -16.81
N ARG A 53 16.54 -11.29 -17.38
CA ARG A 53 17.38 -10.16 -17.75
C ARG A 53 18.03 -9.47 -16.55
N TRP A 54 17.37 -9.48 -15.40
CA TRP A 54 17.90 -8.83 -14.21
C TRP A 54 19.06 -9.59 -13.57
N GLN A 55 19.35 -10.80 -14.01
CA GLN A 55 20.49 -11.60 -13.54
C GLN A 55 21.85 -10.99 -13.91
N PHE A 56 21.92 -10.10 -14.90
CA PHE A 56 23.15 -9.40 -15.25
C PHE A 56 23.42 -8.16 -14.38
N LEU A 57 22.45 -7.73 -13.56
CA LEU A 57 22.66 -6.59 -12.65
C LEU A 57 23.46 -7.05 -11.42
N GLU A 58 24.40 -6.24 -11.01
CA GLU A 58 25.16 -6.49 -9.82
C GLU A 58 24.44 -5.92 -8.58
N ALA A 59 24.29 -6.75 -7.56
CA ALA A 59 23.64 -6.33 -6.32
C ALA A 59 24.48 -5.27 -5.58
N PRO A 60 23.84 -4.28 -4.92
CA PRO A 60 24.55 -3.25 -4.16
C PRO A 60 25.56 -3.81 -3.16
N GLN A 61 25.29 -4.96 -2.56
CA GLN A 61 26.14 -5.62 -1.58
C GLN A 61 27.49 -6.06 -2.17
N THR A 62 27.54 -6.37 -3.46
CA THR A 62 28.76 -6.77 -4.16
C THR A 62 29.39 -5.61 -4.93
N LEU A 63 28.59 -4.69 -5.44
CA LEU A 63 29.03 -3.52 -6.19
C LEU A 63 29.79 -2.52 -5.30
N PHE A 64 29.22 -2.11 -4.17
CA PHE A 64 29.81 -1.03 -3.36
C PHE A 64 31.22 -1.33 -2.83
N PRO A 65 31.59 -2.54 -2.38
CA PRO A 65 32.96 -2.84 -2.01
C PRO A 65 33.98 -2.58 -3.12
N LYS A 66 33.62 -2.88 -4.39
CA LYS A 66 34.45 -2.59 -5.55
C LYS A 66 34.62 -1.07 -5.76
N LEU A 67 33.49 -0.32 -5.68
CA LEU A 67 33.50 1.14 -5.79
C LEU A 67 34.32 1.81 -4.69
N PHE A 68 34.20 1.36 -3.45
CA PHE A 68 34.94 1.92 -2.33
C PHE A 68 36.42 1.88 -2.57
N LYS A 69 36.92 0.76 -3.06
CA LYS A 69 38.36 0.58 -3.39
C LYS A 69 38.77 1.38 -4.63
N ALA A 70 38.05 1.21 -5.75
CA ALA A 70 38.41 1.79 -7.04
C ALA A 70 38.35 3.32 -7.02
N TRP A 71 37.32 3.88 -6.40
CA TRP A 71 37.08 5.33 -6.36
C TRP A 71 37.68 6.02 -5.13
N LYS A 72 38.31 5.26 -4.24
CA LYS A 72 38.89 5.77 -2.97
C LYS A 72 37.82 6.55 -2.19
N VAL A 73 36.64 5.99 -2.07
CA VAL A 73 35.50 6.59 -1.37
C VAL A 73 35.84 6.77 0.10
N THR A 74 35.45 7.91 0.67
CA THR A 74 35.63 8.19 2.11
C THR A 74 34.30 8.13 2.86
N HIS A 75 33.18 8.43 2.17
CA HIS A 75 31.86 8.43 2.78
C HIS A 75 30.81 7.85 1.82
N ILE A 76 29.87 7.10 2.37
CA ILE A 76 28.63 6.74 1.70
C ILE A 76 27.44 7.32 2.49
N VAL A 77 26.53 7.99 1.79
CA VAL A 77 25.38 8.67 2.41
C VAL A 77 24.10 8.22 1.72
N PHE A 78 23.07 7.91 2.51
CA PHE A 78 21.76 7.51 1.98
C PHE A 78 20.62 7.75 2.96
N GLU A 79 19.37 7.70 2.45
CA GLU A 79 18.16 7.83 3.24
C GLU A 79 17.77 6.48 3.86
N LYS A 80 17.33 6.50 5.12
CA LYS A 80 16.89 5.33 5.88
C LYS A 80 15.58 4.77 5.35
N ASP A 81 15.44 3.46 5.29
CA ASP A 81 14.21 2.76 4.98
C ASP A 81 13.68 1.95 6.19
N THR A 82 12.41 1.58 6.16
CA THR A 82 11.76 0.72 7.17
C THR A 82 11.49 -0.68 6.66
N ASP A 83 11.51 -0.88 5.35
CA ASP A 83 11.34 -2.19 4.73
C ASP A 83 12.43 -3.16 5.19
N SER A 84 12.05 -4.38 5.54
CA SER A 84 12.96 -5.36 6.13
C SER A 84 14.09 -5.78 5.19
N TYR A 85 13.75 -5.99 3.91
CA TYR A 85 14.76 -6.29 2.89
C TYR A 85 15.76 -5.12 2.73
N ALA A 86 15.24 -3.88 2.67
CA ALA A 86 16.09 -2.70 2.55
C ALA A 86 17.00 -2.53 3.77
N ARG A 87 16.51 -2.80 4.97
CA ARG A 87 17.31 -2.76 6.21
C ARG A 87 18.42 -3.79 6.24
N GLU A 88 18.14 -5.01 5.80
CA GLU A 88 19.12 -6.08 5.70
C GLU A 88 20.21 -5.73 4.68
N ARG A 89 19.82 -5.34 3.47
CA ARG A 89 20.74 -4.85 2.43
C ARG A 89 21.61 -3.69 2.93
N ASP A 90 20.98 -2.70 3.56
CA ASP A 90 21.67 -1.52 4.08
C ASP A 90 22.65 -1.88 5.20
N SER A 91 22.32 -2.89 6.02
CA SER A 91 23.23 -3.41 7.05
C SER A 91 24.47 -4.06 6.44
N ILE A 92 24.30 -4.88 5.38
CA ILE A 92 25.40 -5.52 4.66
C ILE A 92 26.30 -4.46 4.01
N VAL A 93 25.71 -3.47 3.32
CA VAL A 93 26.48 -2.36 2.70
C VAL A 93 27.20 -1.53 3.77
N THR A 94 26.55 -1.27 4.90
CA THR A 94 27.15 -0.54 6.03
C THR A 94 28.34 -1.28 6.62
N GLN A 95 28.25 -2.61 6.76
CA GLN A 95 29.37 -3.41 7.25
C GLN A 95 30.52 -3.39 6.26
N ALA A 96 30.25 -3.60 4.98
CA ALA A 96 31.27 -3.55 3.93
C ALA A 96 31.98 -2.16 3.84
N ALA A 97 31.22 -1.08 4.05
CA ALA A 97 31.79 0.26 4.12
C ALA A 97 32.77 0.41 5.31
N LYS A 98 32.35 -0.06 6.50
CA LYS A 98 33.22 -0.05 7.71
C LYS A 98 34.50 -0.85 7.50
N ASP A 99 34.41 -2.03 6.88
CA ASP A 99 35.54 -2.90 6.58
C ASP A 99 36.52 -2.25 5.60
N ALA A 100 36.00 -1.40 4.71
CA ALA A 100 36.80 -0.60 3.77
C ALA A 100 37.31 0.76 4.34
N GLY A 101 36.97 1.07 5.61
CA GLY A 101 37.34 2.37 6.21
C GLY A 101 36.51 3.55 5.69
N VAL A 102 35.30 3.28 5.14
CA VAL A 102 34.37 4.28 4.61
C VAL A 102 33.35 4.66 5.69
N GLU A 103 33.20 5.95 5.94
CA GLU A 103 32.20 6.46 6.89
C GLU A 103 30.79 6.39 6.29
N VAL A 104 29.82 5.95 7.11
CA VAL A 104 28.42 5.78 6.69
C VAL A 104 27.54 6.83 7.36
N ILE A 105 26.80 7.60 6.58
CA ILE A 105 25.87 8.61 7.06
C ILE A 105 24.45 8.25 6.59
N ILE A 106 23.57 7.95 7.55
CA ILE A 106 22.18 7.60 7.28
C ILE A 106 21.28 8.69 7.88
N ARG A 107 20.28 9.14 7.13
CA ARG A 107 19.31 10.14 7.58
C ARG A 107 17.88 9.69 7.25
N SER A 108 16.94 10.10 8.07
CA SER A 108 15.51 9.86 7.84
C SER A 108 14.86 11.05 7.15
N GLY A 109 14.14 10.81 6.06
CA GLY A 109 13.46 11.83 5.27
C GLY A 109 12.15 11.33 4.63
N ARG A 110 11.86 10.02 4.73
CA ARG A 110 10.73 9.37 4.06
C ARG A 110 9.39 9.55 4.80
N THR A 111 9.42 9.86 6.09
CA THR A 111 8.27 10.01 6.98
C THR A 111 8.27 11.36 7.68
N LEU A 112 7.12 11.76 8.25
CA LEU A 112 6.98 13.01 9.01
C LEU A 112 7.92 13.03 10.22
N TRP A 113 7.97 11.90 10.95
CA TRP A 113 8.92 11.62 12.03
C TRP A 113 9.74 10.38 11.70
N ASP A 114 10.90 10.24 12.28
CA ASP A 114 11.68 9.01 12.18
C ASP A 114 10.91 7.83 12.79
N SER A 115 10.67 6.79 11.99
CA SER A 115 9.83 5.65 12.39
C SER A 115 10.40 4.88 13.58
N ASP A 116 11.73 4.75 13.72
CA ASP A 116 12.32 4.05 14.86
C ASP A 116 12.19 4.90 16.13
N GLN A 117 12.27 6.23 16.03
CA GLN A 117 12.01 7.12 17.15
C GLN A 117 10.53 7.08 17.58
N ILE A 118 9.60 6.97 16.62
CA ILE A 118 8.17 6.74 16.94
C ILE A 118 8.01 5.43 17.72
N VAL A 119 8.62 4.35 17.26
CA VAL A 119 8.58 3.04 17.95
C VAL A 119 9.16 3.17 19.36
N GLU A 120 10.30 3.82 19.53
CA GLU A 120 10.91 4.09 20.84
C GLU A 120 9.95 4.84 21.78
N LYS A 121 9.37 5.96 21.29
CA LYS A 121 8.42 6.78 22.08
C LYS A 121 7.09 6.08 22.33
N HIS A 122 6.78 5.04 21.57
CA HIS A 122 5.61 4.17 21.78
C HIS A 122 5.94 2.90 22.60
N GLY A 123 7.11 2.85 23.24
CA GLY A 123 7.51 1.75 24.13
C GLY A 123 7.91 0.46 23.41
N GLY A 124 8.51 0.58 22.21
CA GLY A 124 8.97 -0.56 21.40
C GLY A 124 7.85 -1.30 20.67
N LYS A 125 6.62 -0.77 20.67
CA LYS A 125 5.44 -1.40 20.06
C LYS A 125 5.05 -0.74 18.75
N PRO A 126 4.39 -1.48 17.82
CA PRO A 126 3.85 -0.88 16.60
C PRO A 126 2.70 0.10 16.92
N THR A 127 2.59 1.15 16.13
CA THR A 127 1.43 2.05 16.16
C THR A 127 0.27 1.41 15.38
N MET A 128 -0.83 1.09 16.07
CA MET A 128 -2.00 0.45 15.47
C MET A 128 -3.15 1.43 15.20
N SER A 129 -2.95 2.72 15.52
CA SER A 129 -3.91 3.80 15.24
C SER A 129 -3.19 5.13 15.02
N ILE A 130 -3.86 6.06 14.31
CA ILE A 130 -3.36 7.43 14.14
C ILE A 130 -3.17 8.12 15.49
N THR A 131 -4.06 7.90 16.44
CA THR A 131 -3.96 8.47 17.80
C THR A 131 -2.68 8.04 18.49
N GLN A 132 -2.29 6.75 18.38
CA GLN A 132 -1.03 6.25 18.92
C GLN A 132 0.19 6.89 18.23
N LEU A 133 0.14 7.00 16.90
CA LEU A 133 1.20 7.70 16.14
C LEU A 133 1.34 9.15 16.59
N GLN A 134 0.23 9.90 16.67
CA GLN A 134 0.25 11.31 17.07
C GLN A 134 0.74 11.48 18.51
N ALA A 135 0.34 10.59 19.41
CA ALA A 135 0.82 10.60 20.80
C ALA A 135 2.33 10.34 20.91
N ALA A 136 2.88 9.44 20.09
CA ALA A 136 4.33 9.21 20.02
C ALA A 136 5.06 10.39 19.35
N GLY A 137 4.52 10.89 18.23
CA GLY A 137 5.07 12.01 17.47
C GLY A 137 5.12 13.31 18.28
N SER A 138 4.10 13.58 19.11
CA SER A 138 4.09 14.77 19.97
C SER A 138 5.24 14.79 20.99
N LYS A 139 5.72 13.62 21.42
CA LYS A 139 6.91 13.48 22.27
C LYS A 139 8.23 13.80 21.54
N LEU A 140 8.23 13.71 20.20
CA LEU A 140 9.37 14.07 19.34
C LEU A 140 9.32 15.56 18.92
N GLY A 141 8.20 16.23 19.16
CA GLY A 141 7.96 17.60 18.76
C GLY A 141 7.26 17.75 17.41
N GLN A 142 7.23 18.96 16.91
CA GLN A 142 6.61 19.26 15.62
C GLN A 142 7.34 18.58 14.46
N VAL A 143 6.61 18.28 13.39
CA VAL A 143 7.19 17.86 12.11
C VAL A 143 8.22 18.90 11.69
N LYS A 144 9.43 18.47 11.36
CA LYS A 144 10.51 19.35 10.90
C LYS A 144 10.10 20.08 9.62
N LYS A 145 10.49 21.36 9.51
CA LYS A 145 10.29 22.10 8.26
C LYS A 145 11.12 21.49 7.15
N PRO A 146 10.65 21.53 5.89
CA PRO A 146 11.39 21.03 4.76
C PRO A 146 12.68 21.83 4.53
N ILE A 147 13.69 21.15 4.02
CA ILE A 147 15.00 21.72 3.69
C ILE A 147 14.93 22.19 2.23
N PRO A 148 15.39 23.42 1.91
CA PRO A 148 15.41 23.87 0.52
C PRO A 148 16.36 23.02 -0.32
N ALA A 149 16.06 22.88 -1.61
CA ALA A 149 16.95 22.23 -2.56
C ALA A 149 18.30 22.95 -2.62
N PRO A 150 19.41 22.23 -2.79
CA PRO A 150 20.72 22.82 -2.97
C PRO A 150 20.76 23.66 -4.26
N LYS A 151 21.44 24.81 -4.23
CA LYS A 151 21.58 25.67 -5.41
C LYS A 151 22.54 25.08 -6.44
N ASN A 152 23.56 24.40 -5.96
CA ASN A 152 24.59 23.77 -6.79
C ASN A 152 24.89 22.38 -6.22
N LEU A 153 25.21 21.45 -7.10
CA LEU A 153 25.81 20.17 -6.76
C LEU A 153 27.29 20.19 -7.13
N PRO A 154 28.18 19.55 -6.36
CA PRO A 154 29.56 19.37 -6.75
C PRO A 154 29.66 18.56 -8.05
N ASP A 155 30.74 18.80 -8.80
CA ASP A 155 31.02 18.01 -10.00
C ASP A 155 31.22 16.54 -9.64
N PRO A 156 30.66 15.62 -10.42
CA PRO A 156 30.95 14.19 -10.28
C PRO A 156 32.39 13.94 -10.73
N GLY A 157 33.11 13.11 -9.99
CA GLY A 157 34.45 12.69 -10.39
C GLY A 157 34.46 11.69 -11.53
N ASP A 158 35.68 11.32 -11.98
CA ASP A 158 35.86 10.20 -12.89
C ASP A 158 35.27 8.93 -12.30
N MET A 159 34.57 8.15 -13.12
CA MET A 159 33.92 6.91 -12.77
C MET A 159 34.48 5.76 -13.62
N PRO A 160 35.68 5.24 -13.28
CA PRO A 160 36.18 4.05 -13.96
C PRO A 160 35.23 2.87 -13.61
N VAL A 161 34.63 2.27 -14.61
CA VAL A 161 33.70 1.14 -14.45
C VAL A 161 34.36 -0.23 -14.59
N ASN A 162 35.58 -0.30 -15.12
CA ASN A 162 36.36 -1.52 -15.18
C ASN A 162 37.08 -1.72 -13.83
N PHE A 163 36.53 -2.60 -13.01
CA PHE A 163 37.06 -2.87 -11.66
C PHE A 163 38.13 -3.97 -11.65
N ASP A 164 38.09 -4.90 -12.61
CA ASP A 164 38.99 -6.02 -12.71
C ASP A 164 39.62 -6.03 -14.11
N GLN A 165 40.94 -6.00 -14.15
CA GLN A 165 41.71 -6.08 -15.41
C GLN A 165 41.64 -7.47 -16.06
N ASP A 166 41.11 -8.46 -15.36
CA ASP A 166 41.02 -9.87 -15.76
C ASP A 166 39.67 -10.30 -16.32
N GLU A 167 38.62 -9.48 -16.23
CA GLU A 167 37.36 -9.78 -16.94
C GLU A 167 37.46 -9.26 -18.38
N PRO A 168 37.10 -10.10 -19.38
CA PRO A 168 37.06 -9.66 -20.76
C PRO A 168 36.16 -8.45 -20.86
N ASP A 169 36.61 -7.47 -21.63
CA ASP A 169 35.92 -6.21 -21.91
C ASP A 169 34.57 -6.46 -22.61
N THR A 170 33.65 -7.04 -21.90
CA THR A 170 32.25 -7.09 -22.30
C THR A 170 31.65 -5.73 -22.01
N LYS A 171 32.22 -4.69 -22.65
CA LYS A 171 31.50 -3.43 -22.81
C LYS A 171 30.25 -3.78 -23.59
N PRO A 172 29.05 -3.62 -23.01
CA PRO A 172 27.92 -3.40 -23.88
C PRO A 172 28.32 -2.23 -24.76
N ASP A 173 28.23 -2.39 -26.05
CA ASP A 173 28.47 -1.30 -27.01
C ASP A 173 27.36 -0.27 -26.79
N PHE A 174 27.53 0.52 -25.76
CA PHE A 174 26.69 1.68 -25.46
C PHE A 174 27.08 2.76 -26.46
N ASN A 175 26.71 2.56 -27.71
CA ASN A 175 26.76 3.59 -28.70
C ASN A 175 26.00 4.79 -28.16
N SER A 176 26.73 5.77 -27.70
CA SER A 176 26.34 6.89 -26.87
C SER A 176 25.62 8.00 -27.65
N GLU A 177 24.82 7.66 -28.66
CA GLU A 177 23.86 8.64 -29.14
C GLU A 177 22.80 8.81 -28.06
N ILE A 178 22.92 9.94 -27.36
CA ILE A 178 21.87 10.45 -26.48
C ILE A 178 20.62 10.57 -27.36
N ARG A 179 19.76 9.56 -27.36
CA ARG A 179 18.52 9.60 -28.10
C ARG A 179 17.57 10.52 -27.35
N THR A 180 17.41 11.73 -27.90
CA THR A 180 16.39 12.69 -27.46
C THR A 180 15.03 12.41 -28.10
N GLU A 181 14.90 11.34 -28.88
CA GLU A 181 13.67 10.96 -29.57
C GLU A 181 12.91 9.91 -28.77
N GLY A 182 11.71 10.20 -28.49
CA GLY A 182 10.78 9.43 -27.70
C GLY A 182 10.00 10.37 -26.81
N ASP A 183 9.26 9.87 -25.93
CA ASP A 183 8.50 10.63 -24.95
C ASP A 183 9.42 11.70 -24.32
N LYS A 184 9.12 12.99 -24.53
CA LYS A 184 9.87 14.14 -24.01
C LYS A 184 10.06 14.13 -22.50
N THR A 185 9.44 13.19 -21.80
CA THR A 185 9.51 13.00 -20.36
C THR A 185 10.59 12.01 -19.94
N TYR A 186 11.16 11.23 -20.88
CA TYR A 186 12.23 10.28 -20.60
C TYR A 186 13.49 10.67 -21.36
N THR A 187 14.45 11.21 -20.65
CA THR A 187 15.79 11.44 -21.20
C THR A 187 16.70 10.29 -20.78
N LYS A 188 17.44 9.76 -21.74
CA LYS A 188 18.48 8.78 -21.49
C LYS A 188 19.48 9.34 -20.46
N ILE A 189 19.69 8.62 -19.35
CA ILE A 189 20.63 9.05 -18.33
C ILE A 189 22.00 8.53 -18.76
N SER A 190 22.91 9.44 -19.05
CA SER A 190 24.30 9.12 -19.38
C SER A 190 25.23 9.47 -18.22
N GLY A 191 26.41 8.88 -18.20
CA GLY A 191 27.49 9.32 -17.33
C GLY A 191 27.91 10.77 -17.63
N PRO A 192 28.67 11.44 -16.71
CA PRO A 192 29.01 12.86 -16.83
C PRO A 192 29.79 13.21 -18.11
N LYS A 193 30.45 12.23 -18.70
CA LYS A 193 31.21 12.39 -19.96
C LYS A 193 30.47 11.80 -21.16
N GLY A 194 29.24 11.36 -21.01
CA GLY A 194 28.51 10.64 -22.06
C GLY A 194 29.11 9.28 -22.40
N ASP A 195 29.93 8.72 -21.53
CA ASP A 195 30.69 7.50 -21.73
C ASP A 195 29.87 6.20 -21.53
N PHE A 196 28.73 6.33 -20.90
CA PHE A 196 27.72 5.27 -20.85
C PHE A 196 26.32 5.87 -20.72
N ALA A 197 25.32 5.09 -21.10
CA ALA A 197 23.93 5.52 -21.01
C ALA A 197 23.03 4.32 -20.66
N ILE A 198 21.93 4.60 -19.96
CA ILE A 198 20.89 3.60 -19.72
C ILE A 198 20.07 3.46 -21.01
N GLU A 199 19.83 2.22 -21.42
CA GLU A 199 18.95 1.91 -22.54
C GLU A 199 17.51 2.33 -22.27
N THR A 200 16.74 2.53 -23.30
CA THR A 200 15.31 2.76 -23.17
C THR A 200 14.63 1.50 -22.60
N MET A 201 13.43 1.67 -22.02
CA MET A 201 12.68 0.51 -21.49
C MET A 201 12.34 -0.46 -22.60
N GLU A 202 12.07 0.02 -23.83
CA GLU A 202 11.82 -0.78 -25.02
C GLU A 202 13.09 -1.54 -25.46
N GLU A 203 14.26 -0.93 -25.44
CA GLU A 203 15.56 -1.58 -25.71
C GLU A 203 15.86 -2.68 -24.68
N LEU A 204 15.48 -2.45 -23.42
CA LEU A 204 15.50 -3.48 -22.37
C LEU A 204 14.41 -4.56 -22.59
N GLY A 205 13.55 -4.38 -23.59
CA GLY A 205 12.51 -5.31 -24.01
C GLY A 205 11.24 -5.27 -23.19
N PHE A 206 10.98 -4.18 -22.50
CA PHE A 206 9.65 -3.92 -21.93
C PHE A 206 8.70 -3.45 -23.02
N PRO A 207 7.41 -3.77 -22.91
CA PRO A 207 6.40 -3.17 -23.77
C PRO A 207 6.28 -1.68 -23.47
N PRO A 208 5.72 -0.87 -24.38
CA PRO A 208 5.40 0.53 -24.12
C PRO A 208 4.58 0.68 -22.84
N ALA A 209 4.85 1.73 -22.08
CA ALA A 209 4.13 2.01 -20.84
C ALA A 209 2.65 2.33 -21.13
N THR A 210 1.74 1.62 -20.46
CA THR A 210 0.28 1.83 -20.55
C THR A 210 -0.23 2.83 -19.52
N THR A 211 0.52 3.06 -18.44
CA THR A 211 0.14 4.02 -17.40
C THR A 211 0.13 5.47 -17.93
N PRO A 212 -0.90 6.28 -17.62
CA PRO A 212 -0.92 7.71 -17.92
C PRO A 212 -0.07 8.54 -16.94
N HIS A 213 0.36 7.94 -15.83
CA HIS A 213 1.09 8.63 -14.78
C HIS A 213 2.55 8.87 -15.18
N ARG A 214 3.05 10.05 -14.85
CA ARG A 214 4.43 10.47 -15.13
C ARG A 214 5.11 10.88 -13.84
N GLY A 215 6.41 10.56 -13.72
CA GLY A 215 7.23 10.78 -12.54
C GLY A 215 8.14 12.01 -12.64
N GLY A 216 8.97 12.17 -11.63
CA GLY A 216 9.98 13.21 -11.51
C GLY A 216 9.59 14.31 -10.52
N GLU A 217 10.63 14.94 -9.93
CA GLU A 217 10.48 15.98 -8.90
C GLU A 217 9.75 17.22 -9.40
N THR A 218 10.06 17.66 -10.62
CA THR A 218 9.42 18.85 -11.24
C THR A 218 7.92 18.65 -11.39
N LEU A 219 7.49 17.48 -11.87
CA LEU A 219 6.06 17.16 -12.01
C LEU A 219 5.37 17.00 -10.66
N ALA A 220 6.07 16.40 -9.68
CA ALA A 220 5.57 16.25 -8.32
C ALA A 220 5.29 17.59 -7.65
N LEU A 221 6.24 18.53 -7.73
CA LEU A 221 6.09 19.87 -7.18
C LEU A 221 5.01 20.67 -7.90
N LYS A 222 4.94 20.57 -9.24
CA LYS A 222 3.88 21.21 -10.03
C LYS A 222 2.49 20.69 -9.64
N ALA A 223 2.34 19.37 -9.50
CA ALA A 223 1.07 18.78 -9.07
C ALA A 223 0.68 19.24 -7.66
N LEU A 224 1.66 19.36 -6.76
CA LEU A 224 1.41 19.91 -5.43
C LEU A 224 1.03 21.40 -5.50
N ASP A 225 1.67 22.21 -6.35
CA ASP A 225 1.32 23.62 -6.57
C ASP A 225 -0.14 23.77 -7.00
N GLU A 226 -0.59 22.96 -7.94
CA GLU A 226 -1.99 22.96 -8.45
C GLU A 226 -2.98 22.62 -7.32
N ILE A 227 -2.68 21.62 -6.48
CA ILE A 227 -3.51 21.25 -5.33
C ILE A 227 -3.58 22.40 -4.33
N ILE A 228 -2.46 23.00 -3.97
CA ILE A 228 -2.38 24.10 -3.00
C ILE A 228 -3.06 25.36 -3.51
N ALA A 229 -3.05 25.61 -4.83
CA ALA A 229 -3.76 26.73 -5.45
C ALA A 229 -5.28 26.64 -5.25
N ASP A 230 -5.86 25.43 -5.27
CA ASP A 230 -7.25 25.21 -4.86
C ASP A 230 -7.36 25.07 -3.34
N LYS A 231 -7.37 26.21 -2.67
CA LYS A 231 -7.46 26.28 -1.20
C LYS A 231 -8.70 25.60 -0.63
N LYS A 232 -9.82 25.65 -1.36
CA LYS A 232 -11.07 25.02 -0.92
C LYS A 232 -10.91 23.49 -0.95
N TYR A 233 -10.49 22.94 -2.08
CA TYR A 233 -10.23 21.51 -2.22
C TYR A 233 -9.24 21.03 -1.14
N THR A 234 -8.08 21.68 -1.04
CA THR A 234 -7.03 21.33 -0.07
C THR A 234 -7.52 21.33 1.37
N ALA A 235 -8.24 22.38 1.78
CA ALA A 235 -8.71 22.52 3.16
C ALA A 235 -9.89 21.61 3.48
N THR A 236 -10.79 21.37 2.53
CA THR A 236 -12.04 20.62 2.78
C THR A 236 -12.02 19.19 2.26
N PHE A 237 -10.87 18.73 1.76
CA PHE A 237 -10.72 17.36 1.28
C PHE A 237 -11.14 16.35 2.35
N GLN A 238 -11.97 15.39 1.94
CA GLN A 238 -12.38 14.25 2.76
C GLN A 238 -12.31 12.98 1.91
N LYS A 239 -11.40 12.10 2.26
CA LYS A 239 -11.13 10.85 1.52
C LYS A 239 -12.40 10.04 1.19
N PRO A 240 -13.33 9.79 2.14
CA PRO A 240 -14.54 9.00 1.86
C PRO A 240 -15.52 9.66 0.87
N LYS A 241 -15.37 10.96 0.58
CA LYS A 241 -16.27 11.71 -0.30
C LYS A 241 -15.76 11.82 -1.75
N THR A 242 -14.62 11.22 -2.06
CA THR A 242 -14.06 11.20 -3.41
C THR A 242 -14.61 10.04 -4.23
N SER A 243 -14.83 10.24 -5.53
CA SER A 243 -15.43 9.22 -6.41
C SER A 243 -14.39 8.30 -7.04
N PRO A 244 -14.51 6.97 -6.87
CA PRO A 244 -13.64 6.01 -7.56
C PRO A 244 -13.90 5.90 -9.07
N ALA A 245 -15.01 6.40 -9.54
CA ALA A 245 -15.39 6.38 -10.95
C ALA A 245 -15.02 7.68 -11.70
N GLN A 246 -14.49 8.69 -11.00
CA GLN A 246 -14.05 9.93 -11.62
C GLN A 246 -12.62 9.79 -12.10
N PHE A 247 -12.39 9.85 -13.41
CA PHE A 247 -11.09 9.65 -14.03
C PHE A 247 -10.56 10.86 -14.82
N GLU A 248 -11.39 11.86 -15.12
CA GLU A 248 -11.00 13.09 -15.81
C GLU A 248 -11.76 14.32 -15.28
N PRO A 249 -11.12 15.17 -14.46
CA PRO A 249 -9.91 14.90 -13.66
C PRO A 249 -10.16 13.85 -12.59
N GLN A 250 -9.10 13.24 -12.06
CA GLN A 250 -9.20 12.33 -10.93
C GLN A 250 -9.73 13.05 -9.68
N ALA A 251 -10.47 12.32 -8.83
CA ALA A 251 -11.05 12.88 -7.60
C ALA A 251 -10.04 13.06 -6.46
N THR A 252 -8.82 12.56 -6.62
CA THR A 252 -7.76 12.57 -5.60
C THR A 252 -6.52 13.31 -6.10
N THR A 253 -5.55 13.50 -5.21
CA THR A 253 -4.33 14.26 -5.50
C THR A 253 -3.36 13.59 -6.47
N LEU A 254 -3.45 12.26 -6.65
CA LEU A 254 -2.51 11.46 -7.45
C LEU A 254 -1.03 11.61 -7.03
N LEU A 255 -0.76 12.03 -5.78
CA LEU A 255 0.61 12.23 -5.29
C LEU A 255 1.25 10.95 -4.69
N SER A 256 0.48 9.86 -4.57
CA SER A 256 1.01 8.61 -3.99
C SER A 256 2.19 8.02 -4.75
N PRO A 257 2.25 8.00 -6.10
CA PRO A 257 3.46 7.55 -6.79
C PRO A 257 4.67 8.43 -6.50
N HIS A 258 4.48 9.75 -6.42
CA HIS A 258 5.56 10.68 -6.10
C HIS A 258 6.10 10.52 -4.67
N LEU A 259 5.25 10.17 -3.71
CA LEU A 259 5.66 9.81 -2.35
C LEU A 259 6.41 8.47 -2.33
N HIS A 260 5.96 7.48 -3.11
CA HIS A 260 6.62 6.18 -3.22
C HIS A 260 8.05 6.29 -3.75
N PHE A 261 8.23 6.93 -4.92
CA PHE A 261 9.56 7.14 -5.50
C PHE A 261 10.38 8.21 -4.79
N GLY A 262 9.76 8.94 -3.84
CA GLY A 262 10.40 10.01 -3.11
C GLY A 262 10.68 11.26 -3.95
N SER A 263 10.08 11.39 -5.14
CA SER A 263 10.14 12.62 -5.95
C SER A 263 9.33 13.78 -5.35
N LEU A 264 8.52 13.50 -4.32
CA LEU A 264 7.89 14.49 -3.46
C LEU A 264 8.19 14.19 -1.99
N SER A 265 8.65 15.19 -1.25
CA SER A 265 8.82 15.07 0.19
C SER A 265 7.47 15.07 0.91
N VAL A 266 7.30 14.11 1.84
CA VAL A 266 6.13 14.07 2.72
C VAL A 266 6.03 15.30 3.61
N ARG A 267 7.15 15.90 4.05
CA ARG A 267 7.17 17.10 4.89
C ARG A 267 6.85 18.35 4.10
N GLU A 268 7.30 18.46 2.84
CA GLU A 268 6.89 19.53 1.93
C GLU A 268 5.38 19.50 1.71
N PHE A 269 4.84 18.32 1.40
CA PHE A 269 3.40 18.15 1.27
C PHE A 269 2.65 18.52 2.56
N TYR A 270 3.09 17.99 3.70
CA TYR A 270 2.49 18.25 5.01
C TYR A 270 2.41 19.75 5.33
N TRP A 271 3.53 20.48 5.20
CA TRP A 271 3.58 21.87 5.59
C TRP A 271 2.79 22.76 4.67
N ARG A 272 2.84 22.53 3.37
CA ARG A 272 2.06 23.32 2.41
C ARG A 272 0.57 23.13 2.60
N VAL A 273 0.11 21.91 2.86
CA VAL A 273 -1.30 21.64 3.22
C VAL A 273 -1.65 22.29 4.56
N LYS A 274 -0.78 22.17 5.56
CA LYS A 274 -1.00 22.75 6.88
C LYS A 274 -1.17 24.26 6.84
N ASP A 275 -0.36 24.95 6.06
CA ASP A 275 -0.44 26.41 5.92
C ASP A 275 -1.81 26.84 5.31
N VAL A 276 -2.37 26.03 4.39
CA VAL A 276 -3.73 26.27 3.86
C VAL A 276 -4.78 25.95 4.92
N VAL A 277 -4.70 24.79 5.57
CA VAL A 277 -5.67 24.33 6.58
C VAL A 277 -5.75 25.30 7.77
N ASP A 278 -4.60 25.78 8.27
CA ASP A 278 -4.54 26.70 9.42
C ASP A 278 -5.20 28.07 9.12
N SER A 279 -5.20 28.45 7.84
CA SER A 279 -5.79 29.73 7.40
C SER A 279 -7.25 29.61 6.92
N TYR A 280 -7.79 28.39 6.79
CA TYR A 280 -9.10 28.15 6.18
C TYR A 280 -10.17 27.82 7.21
N LYS A 281 -11.25 28.61 7.24
CA LYS A 281 -12.38 28.37 8.18
C LYS A 281 -13.18 27.13 7.73
N GLY A 282 -13.34 26.16 8.62
CA GLY A 282 -14.11 24.96 8.37
C GLY A 282 -13.32 23.89 7.60
N ALA A 283 -11.98 23.89 7.75
CA ALA A 283 -11.12 22.85 7.22
C ALA A 283 -11.45 21.47 7.81
N SER A 284 -11.27 20.44 7.01
CA SER A 284 -11.39 19.04 7.45
C SER A 284 -10.22 18.65 8.36
N SER A 285 -10.49 17.75 9.29
CA SER A 285 -9.49 17.25 10.24
C SER A 285 -9.09 15.79 9.92
N PRO A 286 -7.93 15.31 10.43
CA PRO A 286 -7.67 13.88 10.47
C PRO A 286 -8.82 13.10 11.16
N PRO A 287 -9.11 11.87 10.74
CA PRO A 287 -8.37 11.05 9.77
C PRO A 287 -8.68 11.31 8.29
N GLU A 288 -9.74 12.01 7.95
CA GLU A 288 -10.26 12.09 6.58
C GLU A 288 -9.52 13.10 5.68
N SER A 289 -8.88 14.11 6.29
CA SER A 289 -8.16 15.18 5.59
C SER A 289 -6.89 14.70 4.88
N LEU A 290 -6.28 15.55 4.03
CA LEU A 290 -4.99 15.27 3.40
C LEU A 290 -3.89 15.00 4.44
N ILE A 291 -3.86 15.76 5.54
CA ILE A 291 -2.94 15.49 6.65
C ILE A 291 -3.21 14.11 7.26
N GLY A 292 -4.48 13.74 7.40
CA GLY A 292 -4.86 12.41 7.88
C GLY A 292 -4.32 11.28 7.00
N GLN A 293 -4.25 11.48 5.67
CA GLN A 293 -3.66 10.48 4.75
C GLN A 293 -2.16 10.29 5.02
N LEU A 294 -1.43 11.37 5.28
CA LEU A 294 0.00 11.30 5.61
C LEU A 294 0.23 10.63 6.97
N LEU A 295 -0.65 10.88 7.95
CA LEU A 295 -0.58 10.21 9.26
C LEU A 295 -0.87 8.71 9.16
N PHE A 296 -1.82 8.27 8.31
CA PHE A 296 -2.03 6.84 8.05
C PHE A 296 -0.80 6.19 7.43
N ARG A 297 -0.18 6.85 6.47
CA ARG A 297 1.06 6.38 5.87
C ARG A 297 2.15 6.19 6.93
N ASP A 298 2.43 7.21 7.73
CA ASP A 298 3.44 7.17 8.79
C ASP A 298 3.14 6.10 9.86
N MET A 299 1.85 5.89 10.19
CA MET A 299 1.42 4.84 11.12
C MET A 299 1.83 3.45 10.63
N TYR A 300 1.64 3.16 9.34
CA TYR A 300 2.05 1.87 8.77
C TYR A 300 3.57 1.73 8.70
N PHE A 301 4.30 2.81 8.37
CA PHE A 301 5.76 2.81 8.39
C PHE A 301 6.31 2.53 9.80
N ALA A 302 5.74 3.14 10.84
CA ALA A 302 6.13 2.87 12.22
C ALA A 302 5.77 1.44 12.66
N ALA A 303 4.63 0.91 12.23
CA ALA A 303 4.26 -0.47 12.51
C ALA A 303 5.22 -1.46 11.85
N GLN A 304 5.58 -1.23 10.58
CA GLN A 304 6.58 -2.04 9.87
C GLN A 304 7.96 -1.94 10.55
N ALA A 305 8.37 -0.75 10.96
CA ALA A 305 9.64 -0.55 11.67
C ALA A 305 9.72 -1.34 12.98
N ALA A 306 8.58 -1.48 13.70
CA ALA A 306 8.52 -2.21 14.95
C ALA A 306 8.51 -3.74 14.77
N LEU A 307 7.87 -4.24 13.71
CA LEU A 307 7.62 -5.67 13.51
C LEU A 307 8.60 -6.35 12.55
N GLY A 308 9.29 -5.58 11.71
CA GLY A 308 10.18 -6.16 10.71
C GLY A 308 9.47 -7.09 9.73
N TYR A 309 10.09 -8.21 9.38
CA TYR A 309 9.56 -9.17 8.40
C TYR A 309 8.17 -9.71 8.74
N VAL A 310 7.86 -9.92 10.03
CA VAL A 310 6.55 -10.47 10.42
C VAL A 310 5.40 -9.51 10.17
N PHE A 311 5.67 -8.23 9.94
CA PHE A 311 4.65 -7.26 9.54
C PHE A 311 3.95 -7.67 8.26
N SER A 312 4.69 -8.23 7.30
CA SER A 312 4.22 -8.56 5.96
C SER A 312 3.49 -9.90 5.84
N GLN A 313 3.25 -10.58 6.96
CA GLN A 313 2.62 -11.90 6.97
C GLN A 313 1.74 -12.09 8.21
N THR A 314 0.81 -13.04 8.13
CA THR A 314 -0.01 -13.46 9.28
C THR A 314 0.83 -14.27 10.26
N ALA A 315 1.60 -15.24 9.77
CA ALA A 315 2.37 -16.15 10.61
C ALA A 315 3.44 -15.40 11.42
N ASN A 316 3.55 -15.75 12.68
CA ASN A 316 4.44 -15.13 13.67
C ASN A 316 4.11 -13.65 14.01
N ASN A 317 3.03 -13.09 13.47
CA ASN A 317 2.63 -11.70 13.71
C ASN A 317 1.68 -11.62 14.93
N PRO A 318 2.11 -11.04 16.07
CA PRO A 318 1.28 -10.97 17.27
C PRO A 318 0.12 -9.95 17.17
N TYR A 319 0.13 -9.10 16.16
CA TYR A 319 -0.89 -8.07 15.94
C TYR A 319 -1.83 -8.41 14.78
N CYS A 320 -1.50 -9.43 13.98
CA CYS A 320 -2.35 -9.92 12.91
C CYS A 320 -3.20 -11.08 13.41
N ARG A 321 -4.52 -10.93 13.35
CA ARG A 321 -5.48 -11.97 13.70
C ARG A 321 -5.35 -13.12 12.72
N PHE A 322 -5.28 -14.33 13.25
CA PHE A 322 -5.35 -15.54 12.44
C PHE A 322 -6.79 -15.79 12.01
N ILE A 323 -6.99 -15.81 10.71
CA ILE A 323 -8.25 -16.16 10.05
C ILE A 323 -7.93 -17.28 9.08
N PRO A 324 -8.70 -18.40 9.10
CA PRO A 324 -8.41 -19.56 8.26
C PRO A 324 -8.85 -19.33 6.81
N TRP A 325 -8.18 -18.40 6.13
CA TRP A 325 -8.40 -18.09 4.73
C TRP A 325 -8.08 -19.28 3.82
N HIS A 326 -8.68 -19.31 2.63
CA HIS A 326 -8.22 -20.16 1.53
C HIS A 326 -6.92 -19.63 0.93
N LEU A 327 -6.18 -20.51 0.26
CA LEU A 327 -4.91 -20.23 -0.40
C LEU A 327 -3.84 -19.62 0.54
N PRO A 328 -3.60 -20.23 1.72
CA PRO A 328 -2.61 -19.71 2.66
C PRO A 328 -1.20 -19.81 2.08
N SER A 329 -0.35 -18.84 2.43
CA SER A 329 1.04 -18.81 2.02
C SER A 329 1.82 -20.05 2.44
N LYS A 330 2.71 -20.49 1.56
CA LYS A 330 3.81 -21.37 1.94
C LYS A 330 4.88 -20.57 2.65
N ARG A 331 5.52 -21.22 3.61
CA ARG A 331 6.60 -20.62 4.41
C ARG A 331 7.86 -21.42 4.24
N ASP A 332 8.97 -20.74 4.21
CA ASP A 332 10.28 -21.36 4.33
C ASP A 332 10.42 -22.02 5.70
N PRO A 333 10.80 -23.28 5.78
CA PRO A 333 10.84 -24.02 7.06
C PRO A 333 11.94 -23.55 8.01
N GLU A 334 13.01 -22.92 7.53
CA GLU A 334 14.14 -22.46 8.36
C GLU A 334 13.88 -21.07 8.92
N THR A 335 13.38 -20.15 8.08
CA THR A 335 13.16 -18.76 8.46
C THR A 335 11.75 -18.46 8.95
N GLY A 336 10.77 -19.32 8.60
CA GLY A 336 9.35 -19.10 8.89
C GLY A 336 8.72 -17.98 8.07
N LEU A 337 9.45 -17.42 7.08
CA LEU A 337 8.97 -16.34 6.22
C LEU A 337 8.19 -16.88 5.01
N VAL A 338 7.26 -16.08 4.50
CA VAL A 338 6.51 -16.42 3.30
C VAL A 338 7.42 -16.48 2.08
N THR A 339 7.20 -17.47 1.20
CA THR A 339 8.02 -17.71 0.00
C THR A 339 7.48 -17.03 -1.25
N GLY A 340 6.28 -16.44 -1.20
CA GLY A 340 5.53 -15.97 -2.38
C GLY A 340 4.72 -17.07 -3.08
N GLU A 341 4.82 -18.31 -2.60
CA GLU A 341 3.97 -19.42 -3.02
C GLU A 341 2.82 -19.64 -2.03
N TYR A 342 1.79 -20.37 -2.46
CA TYR A 342 0.64 -20.70 -1.62
C TYR A 342 0.18 -22.16 -1.78
N HIS A 343 -0.57 -22.62 -0.79
CA HIS A 343 -1.22 -23.93 -0.83
C HIS A 343 -2.60 -23.80 -1.48
N VAL A 344 -2.89 -24.64 -2.45
CA VAL A 344 -4.24 -24.78 -3.02
C VAL A 344 -4.99 -25.77 -2.14
N ASP A 345 -5.71 -25.24 -1.15
CA ASP A 345 -6.56 -26.01 -0.24
C ASP A 345 -8.03 -26.08 -0.74
N SER A 346 -8.36 -25.28 -1.76
CA SER A 346 -9.63 -25.29 -2.48
C SER A 346 -9.37 -24.91 -3.95
N GLU A 347 -9.72 -25.81 -4.87
CA GLU A 347 -9.62 -25.55 -6.30
C GLU A 347 -10.57 -24.44 -6.75
N GLU A 348 -11.75 -24.36 -6.14
CA GLU A 348 -12.73 -23.32 -6.42
C GLU A 348 -12.16 -21.94 -6.02
N ALA A 349 -11.54 -21.82 -4.85
CA ALA A 349 -10.89 -20.59 -4.41
C ALA A 349 -9.73 -20.18 -5.32
N ASP A 350 -8.95 -21.13 -5.82
CA ASP A 350 -7.86 -20.87 -6.78
C ASP A 350 -8.39 -20.34 -8.11
N ILE A 351 -9.52 -20.88 -8.60
CA ILE A 351 -10.21 -20.36 -9.77
C ILE A 351 -10.73 -18.94 -9.50
N TRP A 352 -11.33 -18.67 -8.34
CA TRP A 352 -11.79 -17.33 -7.98
C TRP A 352 -10.64 -16.32 -7.90
N PHE A 353 -9.51 -16.70 -7.34
CA PHE A 353 -8.31 -15.86 -7.29
C PHE A 353 -7.80 -15.50 -8.69
N LYS A 354 -7.69 -16.51 -9.58
CA LYS A 354 -7.28 -16.29 -10.97
C LYS A 354 -8.25 -15.37 -11.70
N ARG A 355 -9.56 -15.55 -11.52
CA ARG A 355 -10.60 -14.69 -12.10
C ARG A 355 -10.54 -13.27 -11.56
N TRP A 356 -10.33 -13.10 -10.25
CA TRP A 356 -10.15 -11.79 -9.63
C TRP A 356 -8.90 -11.08 -10.17
N LYS A 357 -7.76 -11.74 -10.20
CA LYS A 357 -6.50 -11.21 -10.77
C LYS A 357 -6.67 -10.82 -12.24
N ALA A 358 -7.41 -11.60 -13.03
CA ALA A 358 -7.67 -11.32 -14.44
C ALA A 358 -8.71 -10.23 -14.70
N GLY A 359 -9.47 -9.76 -13.70
CA GLY A 359 -10.61 -8.87 -13.89
C GLY A 359 -11.73 -9.55 -14.69
N MET A 360 -12.03 -10.81 -14.33
CA MET A 360 -13.00 -11.71 -14.97
C MET A 360 -13.94 -12.36 -13.94
N THR A 361 -14.26 -11.66 -12.87
CA THR A 361 -15.12 -12.17 -11.79
C THR A 361 -16.58 -12.35 -12.22
N GLY A 362 -16.98 -11.67 -13.29
CA GLY A 362 -18.36 -11.54 -13.71
C GLY A 362 -19.15 -10.46 -12.94
N PHE A 363 -18.46 -9.68 -12.09
CA PHE A 363 -18.97 -8.48 -11.45
C PHE A 363 -18.29 -7.26 -12.10
N PRO A 364 -18.97 -6.55 -13.01
CA PRO A 364 -18.35 -5.55 -13.88
C PRO A 364 -17.59 -4.43 -13.14
N TRP A 365 -18.07 -4.04 -11.96
CA TRP A 365 -17.40 -3.04 -11.15
C TRP A 365 -16.03 -3.52 -10.62
N ILE A 366 -15.96 -4.75 -10.11
CA ILE A 366 -14.72 -5.35 -9.64
C ILE A 366 -13.76 -5.56 -10.82
N ASP A 367 -14.30 -6.06 -11.94
CA ASP A 367 -13.51 -6.33 -13.14
C ASP A 367 -12.90 -5.06 -13.73
N ALA A 368 -13.69 -3.97 -13.79
CA ALA A 368 -13.22 -2.67 -14.25
C ALA A 368 -12.07 -2.13 -13.38
N LEU A 369 -12.19 -2.24 -12.06
CA LEU A 369 -11.16 -1.81 -11.11
C LEU A 369 -9.88 -2.63 -11.26
N MET A 370 -9.97 -3.96 -11.38
CA MET A 370 -8.80 -4.83 -11.53
C MET A 370 -8.10 -4.61 -12.89
N ARG A 371 -8.87 -4.37 -13.95
CA ARG A 371 -8.32 -4.05 -15.27
C ARG A 371 -7.66 -2.67 -15.28
N GLN A 372 -8.26 -1.64 -14.67
CA GLN A 372 -7.59 -0.35 -14.48
C GLN A 372 -6.28 -0.52 -13.72
N LEU A 373 -6.28 -1.27 -12.62
CA LEU A 373 -5.07 -1.53 -11.84
C LEU A 373 -3.96 -2.13 -12.70
N LYS A 374 -4.29 -3.14 -13.51
CA LYS A 374 -3.33 -3.82 -14.38
C LYS A 374 -2.79 -2.90 -15.48
N ASP A 375 -3.65 -2.10 -16.10
CA ASP A 375 -3.30 -1.26 -17.26
C ASP A 375 -2.59 0.03 -16.84
N GLU A 376 -3.07 0.70 -15.76
CA GLU A 376 -2.57 2.00 -15.34
C GLU A 376 -1.58 1.94 -14.17
N GLY A 377 -1.50 0.79 -13.47
CA GLY A 377 -0.71 0.65 -12.25
C GLY A 377 -1.27 1.42 -11.05
N TRP A 378 -2.51 1.89 -11.15
CA TRP A 378 -3.13 2.69 -10.10
C TRP A 378 -4.65 2.56 -10.13
N ILE A 379 -5.28 2.54 -8.95
CA ILE A 379 -6.73 2.71 -8.79
C ILE A 379 -7.02 3.57 -7.55
N HIS A 380 -8.17 4.22 -7.57
CA HIS A 380 -8.67 5.03 -6.47
C HIS A 380 -8.77 4.20 -5.17
N HIS A 381 -8.52 4.83 -4.00
CA HIS A 381 -8.51 4.11 -2.71
C HIS A 381 -9.82 3.37 -2.40
N LEU A 382 -10.99 3.93 -2.72
CA LEU A 382 -12.28 3.23 -2.56
C LEU A 382 -12.42 2.04 -3.52
N GLY A 383 -11.79 2.10 -4.69
CA GLY A 383 -11.64 0.94 -5.58
C GLY A 383 -10.80 -0.16 -4.93
N ARG A 384 -9.66 0.21 -4.30
CA ARG A 384 -8.83 -0.75 -3.53
C ARG A 384 -9.63 -1.39 -2.40
N HIS A 385 -10.47 -0.62 -1.70
CA HIS A 385 -11.38 -1.14 -0.68
C HIS A 385 -12.36 -2.17 -1.24
N ALA A 386 -12.98 -1.88 -2.39
CA ALA A 386 -13.95 -2.77 -3.01
C ALA A 386 -13.31 -4.11 -3.43
N VAL A 387 -12.19 -4.07 -4.16
CA VAL A 387 -11.55 -5.30 -4.67
C VAL A 387 -10.89 -6.12 -3.56
N ALA A 388 -10.35 -5.48 -2.52
CA ALA A 388 -9.75 -6.18 -1.38
C ALA A 388 -10.82 -6.82 -0.48
N CYS A 389 -11.92 -6.12 -0.20
CA CYS A 389 -13.05 -6.70 0.52
C CYS A 389 -13.63 -7.89 -0.24
N PHE A 390 -13.79 -7.78 -1.56
CA PHE A 390 -14.32 -8.83 -2.41
C PHE A 390 -13.43 -10.09 -2.39
N LEU A 391 -12.11 -9.94 -2.47
CA LEU A 391 -11.16 -11.05 -2.40
C LEU A 391 -11.19 -11.74 -1.03
N THR A 392 -11.28 -10.96 0.04
CA THR A 392 -11.16 -11.46 1.41
C THR A 392 -12.53 -11.72 2.04
N ARG A 393 -12.91 -10.95 3.04
CA ARG A 393 -14.06 -11.15 3.94
C ARG A 393 -15.43 -10.92 3.34
N GLY A 394 -15.52 -10.37 2.13
CA GLY A 394 -16.79 -10.00 1.49
C GLY A 394 -17.25 -10.94 0.37
N GLY A 395 -16.44 -11.89 -0.07
CA GLY A 395 -16.76 -12.74 -1.22
C GLY A 395 -15.96 -14.03 -1.31
N CYS A 396 -14.68 -13.95 -1.69
CA CYS A 396 -13.90 -15.16 -1.98
C CYS A 396 -13.36 -15.87 -0.73
N TYR A 397 -13.20 -15.19 0.38
CA TYR A 397 -12.57 -15.70 1.62
C TYR A 397 -11.14 -16.19 1.40
N ILE A 398 -10.40 -15.48 0.56
CA ILE A 398 -9.01 -15.78 0.20
C ILE A 398 -8.04 -14.95 1.03
N ASP A 399 -6.89 -15.51 1.32
CA ASP A 399 -5.85 -14.88 2.13
C ASP A 399 -5.46 -13.51 1.55
N TRP A 400 -5.44 -12.51 2.43
CA TRP A 400 -5.09 -11.13 2.09
C TRP A 400 -3.66 -11.03 1.51
N GLU A 401 -2.76 -11.95 1.87
CA GLU A 401 -1.40 -11.99 1.36
C GLU A 401 -1.40 -12.17 -0.16
N ARG A 402 -2.33 -12.96 -0.74
CA ARG A 402 -2.49 -13.12 -2.21
C ARG A 402 -2.80 -11.80 -2.91
N GLY A 403 -3.73 -11.04 -2.33
CA GLY A 403 -4.08 -9.73 -2.88
C GLY A 403 -2.97 -8.70 -2.71
N CYS A 404 -2.27 -8.75 -1.57
CA CYS A 404 -1.11 -7.93 -1.28
C CYS A 404 0.00 -8.10 -2.33
N GLU A 405 0.30 -9.36 -2.72
CA GLU A 405 1.27 -9.70 -3.76
C GLU A 405 0.89 -9.17 -5.14
N VAL A 406 -0.39 -9.26 -5.52
CA VAL A 406 -0.86 -8.69 -6.80
C VAL A 406 -0.73 -7.15 -6.80
N PHE A 407 -0.99 -6.50 -5.68
CA PHE A 407 -0.81 -5.06 -5.56
C PHE A 407 0.66 -4.64 -5.57
N GLU A 408 1.54 -5.44 -4.96
CA GLU A 408 2.99 -5.25 -5.04
C GLU A 408 3.49 -5.32 -6.49
N GLU A 409 2.98 -6.31 -7.26
CA GLU A 409 3.35 -6.51 -8.66
C GLU A 409 2.87 -5.36 -9.57
N TRP A 410 1.67 -4.80 -9.32
CA TRP A 410 1.01 -3.93 -10.29
C TRP A 410 1.00 -2.44 -9.93
N LEU A 411 1.03 -2.08 -8.63
CA LEU A 411 0.93 -0.68 -8.23
C LEU A 411 2.22 0.09 -8.47
N ILE A 412 2.11 1.24 -9.16
CA ILE A 412 3.21 2.21 -9.31
C ILE A 412 3.46 3.01 -8.01
N ASP A 413 2.52 2.99 -7.07
CA ASP A 413 2.63 3.66 -5.77
C ASP A 413 2.80 2.66 -4.61
N HIS A 414 3.34 1.47 -4.90
CA HIS A 414 3.53 0.41 -3.91
C HIS A 414 4.57 0.81 -2.86
N GLU A 415 4.12 1.04 -1.64
CA GLU A 415 4.99 1.11 -0.44
C GLU A 415 4.70 -0.12 0.43
N PRO A 416 5.69 -0.97 0.74
CA PRO A 416 5.47 -2.21 1.51
C PRO A 416 4.66 -1.99 2.79
N ALA A 417 5.00 -0.94 3.56
CA ALA A 417 4.28 -0.59 4.78
C ALA A 417 2.80 -0.28 4.53
N CYS A 418 2.52 0.55 3.52
CA CYS A 418 1.16 0.99 3.21
C CYS A 418 0.33 -0.12 2.56
N ASN A 419 0.93 -0.91 1.67
CA ASN A 419 0.24 -2.01 1.01
C ASN A 419 -0.20 -3.06 2.05
N VAL A 420 0.74 -3.57 2.83
CA VAL A 420 0.47 -4.56 3.88
C VAL A 420 -0.53 -4.02 4.90
N GLY A 421 -0.30 -2.82 5.44
CA GLY A 421 -1.17 -2.24 6.47
C GLY A 421 -2.61 -2.04 5.97
N ASN A 422 -2.81 -1.62 4.72
CA ASN A 422 -4.15 -1.49 4.13
C ASN A 422 -4.80 -2.86 3.84
N TRP A 423 -4.04 -3.88 3.43
CA TRP A 423 -4.58 -5.22 3.26
C TRP A 423 -5.02 -5.84 4.58
N GLN A 424 -4.22 -5.68 5.66
CA GLN A 424 -4.61 -6.10 7.00
C GLN A 424 -5.83 -5.32 7.52
N TRP A 425 -5.94 -4.02 7.21
CA TRP A 425 -7.12 -3.22 7.51
C TRP A 425 -8.37 -3.76 6.79
N LEU A 426 -8.28 -3.96 5.47
CA LEU A 426 -9.43 -4.33 4.65
C LEU A 426 -9.88 -5.78 4.83
N SER A 427 -8.97 -6.68 5.16
CA SER A 427 -9.29 -8.06 5.56
C SER A 427 -9.80 -8.15 7.01
N CYS A 428 -9.70 -7.07 7.79
CA CYS A 428 -9.95 -7.07 9.23
C CYS A 428 -9.05 -8.03 10.02
N SER A 429 -7.82 -8.26 9.53
CA SER A 429 -6.83 -9.06 10.24
C SER A 429 -6.07 -8.22 11.28
N ALA A 430 -5.84 -6.91 11.00
CA ALA A 430 -5.29 -5.95 11.95
C ALA A 430 -5.80 -4.52 11.64
N PHE A 431 -5.57 -3.56 12.53
CA PHE A 431 -5.95 -2.14 12.44
C PHE A 431 -7.44 -1.84 12.40
N PHE A 432 -8.29 -2.74 11.92
CA PHE A 432 -9.74 -2.57 11.79
C PHE A 432 -10.47 -3.87 12.12
N SER A 433 -11.66 -3.78 12.73
CA SER A 433 -12.38 -4.94 13.26
C SER A 433 -13.82 -5.11 12.78
N GLN A 434 -14.35 -4.16 12.01
CA GLN A 434 -15.77 -4.20 11.59
C GLN A 434 -15.95 -5.06 10.34
N TYR A 435 -15.71 -6.37 10.46
CA TYR A 435 -15.72 -7.33 9.36
C TYR A 435 -17.08 -7.48 8.66
N PHE A 436 -18.17 -7.13 9.31
CA PHE A 436 -19.53 -7.17 8.75
C PHE A 436 -19.84 -6.06 7.75
N ARG A 437 -19.01 -5.01 7.68
CA ARG A 437 -19.15 -3.94 6.69
C ARG A 437 -18.53 -4.35 5.35
N CYS A 438 -19.32 -5.03 4.50
CA CYS A 438 -18.85 -5.46 3.17
C CYS A 438 -19.32 -4.50 2.07
N TYR A 439 -18.47 -4.29 1.07
CA TYR A 439 -18.81 -3.51 -0.12
C TYR A 439 -19.54 -4.40 -1.13
N SER A 440 -20.77 -4.02 -1.48
CA SER A 440 -21.50 -4.70 -2.56
C SER A 440 -20.82 -4.43 -3.91
N PRO A 441 -20.50 -5.46 -4.71
CA PRO A 441 -19.88 -5.27 -6.02
C PRO A 441 -20.83 -4.64 -7.06
N VAL A 442 -22.09 -4.49 -6.71
CA VAL A 442 -23.13 -3.86 -7.54
C VAL A 442 -23.49 -2.49 -6.98
N ALA A 443 -24.08 -2.42 -5.79
CA ALA A 443 -24.62 -1.19 -5.20
C ALA A 443 -23.53 -0.14 -4.96
N PHE A 444 -22.32 -0.54 -4.58
CA PHE A 444 -21.22 0.39 -4.34
C PHE A 444 -20.78 1.10 -5.63
N GLY A 445 -20.68 0.38 -6.76
CA GLY A 445 -20.37 0.99 -8.05
C GLY A 445 -21.50 1.91 -8.55
N GLN A 446 -22.75 1.48 -8.43
CA GLN A 446 -23.93 2.26 -8.83
C GLN A 446 -24.04 3.59 -8.06
N LYS A 447 -23.60 3.64 -6.80
CA LYS A 447 -23.57 4.88 -6.01
C LYS A 447 -22.72 5.98 -6.69
N TRP A 448 -21.60 5.62 -7.30
CA TRP A 448 -20.61 6.53 -7.84
C TRP A 448 -20.76 6.75 -9.35
N ASP A 449 -21.22 5.74 -10.07
CA ASP A 449 -21.32 5.74 -11.53
C ASP A 449 -22.63 5.08 -12.02
N LYS A 450 -23.72 5.80 -11.90
CA LYS A 450 -25.07 5.29 -12.26
C LYS A 450 -25.20 4.86 -13.71
N LYS A 451 -24.41 5.46 -14.62
CA LYS A 451 -24.46 5.16 -16.05
C LYS A 451 -23.51 4.06 -16.49
N GLY A 452 -22.58 3.66 -15.62
CA GLY A 452 -21.57 2.66 -15.91
C GLY A 452 -20.47 3.13 -16.87
N GLU A 453 -20.16 4.44 -16.90
CA GLU A 453 -19.12 4.99 -17.78
C GLU A 453 -17.73 4.44 -17.44
N PHE A 454 -17.45 4.27 -16.16
CA PHE A 454 -16.21 3.64 -15.69
C PHE A 454 -16.11 2.17 -16.13
N ILE A 455 -17.22 1.42 -16.02
CA ILE A 455 -17.26 0.04 -16.51
C ILE A 455 -17.05 0.00 -18.02
N ARG A 456 -17.70 0.87 -18.79
CA ARG A 456 -17.55 0.95 -20.25
C ARG A 456 -16.11 1.20 -20.69
N ARG A 457 -15.36 1.98 -19.92
CA ARG A 457 -13.96 2.30 -20.19
C ARG A 457 -13.05 1.07 -20.04
N TYR A 458 -13.20 0.32 -18.93
CA TYR A 458 -12.26 -0.76 -18.59
C TYR A 458 -12.79 -2.18 -18.88
N VAL A 459 -14.07 -2.30 -19.26
CA VAL A 459 -14.70 -3.57 -19.69
C VAL A 459 -15.34 -3.35 -21.06
N PRO A 460 -14.53 -3.32 -22.13
CA PRO A 460 -14.99 -2.96 -23.48
C PRO A 460 -16.07 -3.89 -24.01
N GLU A 461 -16.13 -5.13 -23.54
CA GLU A 461 -17.18 -6.11 -23.88
C GLU A 461 -18.58 -5.59 -23.50
N LEU A 462 -18.68 -4.78 -22.44
CA LEU A 462 -19.93 -4.20 -21.96
C LEU A 462 -20.19 -2.78 -22.48
N LYS A 463 -19.40 -2.28 -23.43
CA LYS A 463 -19.46 -0.90 -23.94
C LYS A 463 -20.87 -0.47 -24.35
N ASN A 464 -21.62 -1.35 -24.99
CA ASN A 464 -22.96 -1.06 -25.51
C ASN A 464 -24.09 -1.63 -24.61
N MET A 465 -23.77 -2.21 -23.43
CA MET A 465 -24.77 -2.72 -22.51
C MET A 465 -25.64 -1.58 -21.98
N ASP A 466 -26.96 -1.80 -21.90
CA ASP A 466 -27.87 -0.83 -21.30
C ASP A 466 -27.48 -0.53 -19.84
N ALA A 467 -27.55 0.73 -19.44
CA ALA A 467 -27.21 1.17 -18.09
C ALA A 467 -28.00 0.43 -16.99
N LYS A 468 -29.21 -0.03 -17.32
CA LYS A 468 -30.04 -0.85 -16.43
C LYS A 468 -29.38 -2.17 -16.05
N TYR A 469 -28.58 -2.74 -16.94
CA TYR A 469 -27.99 -4.07 -16.77
C TYR A 469 -26.47 -4.03 -16.64
N ILE A 470 -25.80 -2.88 -16.81
CA ILE A 470 -24.33 -2.82 -16.90
C ILE A 470 -23.61 -3.32 -15.66
N TYR A 471 -24.23 -3.21 -14.48
CA TYR A 471 -23.71 -3.74 -13.22
C TYR A 471 -24.06 -5.21 -12.99
N GLU A 472 -25.12 -5.70 -13.67
CA GLU A 472 -25.63 -7.08 -13.54
C GLU A 472 -25.99 -7.64 -14.92
N PRO A 473 -25.02 -7.76 -15.85
CA PRO A 473 -25.30 -8.13 -17.25
C PRO A 473 -25.91 -9.54 -17.38
N TRP A 474 -25.74 -10.40 -16.40
CA TRP A 474 -26.39 -11.72 -16.34
C TRP A 474 -27.91 -11.67 -16.16
N LYS A 475 -28.45 -10.52 -15.73
CA LYS A 475 -29.90 -10.29 -15.63
C LYS A 475 -30.51 -9.76 -16.93
N ALA A 476 -29.69 -9.36 -17.89
CA ALA A 476 -30.18 -8.88 -19.17
C ALA A 476 -30.81 -10.01 -19.99
N PRO A 477 -32.00 -9.80 -20.58
CA PRO A 477 -32.56 -10.74 -21.54
C PRO A 477 -31.60 -11.00 -22.70
N LEU A 478 -31.67 -12.19 -23.30
CA LEU A 478 -30.80 -12.56 -24.44
C LEU A 478 -30.94 -11.59 -25.62
N THR A 479 -32.14 -11.01 -25.82
CA THR A 479 -32.39 -9.95 -26.82
C THR A 479 -31.56 -8.70 -26.57
N ASP A 480 -31.45 -8.28 -25.31
CA ASP A 480 -30.70 -7.08 -24.94
C ASP A 480 -29.19 -7.36 -24.95
N GLN A 481 -28.76 -8.57 -24.56
CA GLN A 481 -27.38 -9.01 -24.70
C GLN A 481 -26.95 -9.01 -26.18
N LYS A 482 -27.79 -9.56 -27.08
CA LYS A 482 -27.54 -9.56 -28.52
C LYS A 482 -27.49 -8.14 -29.10
N LYS A 483 -28.38 -7.25 -28.66
CA LYS A 483 -28.37 -5.84 -29.05
C LYS A 483 -27.10 -5.12 -28.61
N ALA A 484 -26.59 -5.45 -27.43
CA ALA A 484 -25.35 -4.92 -26.90
C ALA A 484 -24.09 -5.52 -27.55
N GLY A 485 -24.24 -6.58 -28.37
CA GLY A 485 -23.11 -7.29 -28.99
C GLY A 485 -22.30 -8.14 -28.01
N VAL A 486 -22.88 -8.50 -26.87
CA VAL A 486 -22.20 -9.31 -25.84
C VAL A 486 -23.07 -10.48 -25.42
N ARG A 487 -22.45 -11.60 -25.11
CA ARG A 487 -23.11 -12.78 -24.54
C ARG A 487 -22.50 -13.11 -23.18
N VAL A 488 -23.35 -13.16 -22.15
CA VAL A 488 -22.90 -13.50 -20.79
C VAL A 488 -22.84 -15.01 -20.66
N LYS A 489 -21.62 -15.57 -20.76
CA LYS A 489 -21.34 -17.03 -20.65
C LYS A 489 -19.92 -17.31 -20.18
N GLY A 490 -19.72 -18.55 -19.69
CA GLY A 490 -18.37 -19.04 -19.34
C GLY A 490 -17.81 -18.44 -18.06
N ASP A 491 -16.57 -18.79 -17.77
CA ASP A 491 -15.81 -18.39 -16.59
C ASP A 491 -14.77 -17.29 -16.84
N GLY A 492 -14.51 -16.94 -18.10
CA GLY A 492 -13.57 -15.90 -18.48
C GLY A 492 -12.09 -16.30 -18.40
N LEU A 493 -11.75 -17.53 -17.99
CA LEU A 493 -10.37 -18.04 -17.95
C LEU A 493 -10.08 -19.00 -19.11
N ASN A 494 -11.02 -19.91 -19.35
CA ASN A 494 -10.91 -20.90 -20.40
C ASN A 494 -11.89 -20.52 -21.53
N ASN A 495 -11.45 -20.64 -22.77
CA ASN A 495 -12.29 -20.41 -23.95
C ASN A 495 -12.96 -19.01 -23.96
N VAL A 496 -12.17 -17.96 -23.77
CA VAL A 496 -12.64 -16.58 -23.93
C VAL A 496 -12.94 -16.34 -25.40
N GLU A 497 -14.23 -16.37 -25.74
CA GLU A 497 -14.70 -16.05 -27.09
C GLU A 497 -14.92 -14.54 -27.23
N GLU A 498 -14.60 -14.00 -28.40
CA GLU A 498 -14.91 -12.62 -28.72
C GLU A 498 -16.40 -12.33 -28.54
N GLY A 499 -16.74 -11.17 -27.99
CA GLY A 499 -18.12 -10.79 -27.69
C GLY A 499 -18.74 -11.51 -26.48
N THR A 500 -17.95 -12.13 -25.64
CA THR A 500 -18.44 -12.73 -24.40
C THR A 500 -17.96 -11.99 -23.15
N TYR A 501 -18.78 -12.05 -22.10
CA TYR A 501 -18.42 -11.61 -20.77
C TYR A 501 -18.78 -12.72 -19.77
N PRO A 502 -17.95 -13.00 -18.75
CA PRO A 502 -18.15 -14.14 -17.87
C PRO A 502 -19.40 -14.01 -16.98
N LYS A 503 -19.98 -15.15 -16.59
CA LYS A 503 -20.99 -15.18 -15.55
C LYS A 503 -20.36 -14.84 -14.19
N PRO A 504 -21.16 -14.30 -13.23
CA PRO A 504 -20.70 -14.14 -11.85
C PRO A 504 -20.15 -15.46 -11.32
N MET A 505 -19.00 -15.40 -10.66
CA MET A 505 -18.36 -16.62 -10.13
C MET A 505 -19.10 -17.22 -8.93
N PHE A 506 -19.98 -16.46 -8.29
CA PHE A 506 -20.88 -16.92 -7.23
C PHE A 506 -22.07 -15.97 -7.05
N ASP A 507 -23.06 -16.38 -6.25
CA ASP A 507 -24.08 -15.49 -5.71
C ASP A 507 -23.46 -14.66 -4.57
N PHE A 508 -23.38 -13.35 -4.79
CA PHE A 508 -22.69 -12.47 -3.84
C PHE A 508 -23.39 -12.42 -2.47
N ALA A 509 -24.72 -12.41 -2.42
CA ALA A 509 -25.43 -12.30 -1.14
C ALA A 509 -25.18 -13.54 -0.27
N LYS A 510 -25.28 -14.73 -0.85
CA LYS A 510 -24.99 -15.98 -0.16
C LYS A 510 -23.53 -16.05 0.31
N ARG A 511 -22.58 -15.71 -0.56
CA ARG A 511 -21.14 -15.73 -0.22
C ARG A 511 -20.79 -14.73 0.88
N ARG A 512 -21.32 -13.51 0.80
CA ARG A 512 -21.13 -12.49 1.86
C ARG A 512 -21.58 -13.03 3.22
N ASP A 513 -22.74 -13.65 3.31
CA ASP A 513 -23.29 -14.14 4.58
C ASP A 513 -22.43 -15.29 5.14
N VAL A 514 -21.95 -16.18 4.27
CA VAL A 514 -20.98 -17.23 4.64
C VAL A 514 -19.69 -16.61 5.15
N CYS A 515 -19.12 -15.64 4.44
CA CYS A 515 -17.90 -14.97 4.86
C CYS A 515 -18.05 -14.26 6.22
N ILE A 516 -19.18 -13.56 6.44
CA ILE A 516 -19.46 -12.89 7.71
C ILE A 516 -19.57 -13.92 8.85
N SER A 517 -20.22 -15.05 8.62
CA SER A 517 -20.33 -16.13 9.61
C SER A 517 -18.96 -16.72 9.94
N SER A 518 -18.12 -16.99 8.94
CA SER A 518 -16.75 -17.48 9.12
C SER A 518 -15.86 -16.48 9.87
N MET A 519 -15.98 -15.18 9.54
CA MET A 519 -15.29 -14.11 10.27
C MET A 519 -15.73 -14.03 11.72
N LYS A 520 -17.02 -14.18 12.01
CA LYS A 520 -17.56 -14.22 13.38
C LYS A 520 -16.92 -15.34 14.19
N VAL A 521 -16.81 -16.55 13.63
CA VAL A 521 -16.15 -17.68 14.27
C VAL A 521 -14.66 -17.36 14.52
N ALA A 522 -13.95 -16.83 13.53
CA ALA A 522 -12.53 -16.48 13.68
C ALA A 522 -12.30 -15.44 14.80
N TYR A 523 -13.18 -14.46 14.90
CA TYR A 523 -13.12 -13.48 15.98
C TYR A 523 -13.46 -14.04 17.36
N GLN A 524 -14.37 -15.02 17.43
CA GLN A 524 -14.70 -15.72 18.68
C GLN A 524 -13.56 -16.64 19.14
N VAL A 525 -12.93 -17.37 18.23
CA VAL A 525 -11.74 -18.19 18.51
C VAL A 525 -10.59 -17.33 18.97
N GLY A 526 -10.37 -16.17 18.34
CA GLY A 526 -9.49 -15.11 18.83
C GLY A 526 -8.00 -15.35 18.65
N LEU A 527 -7.55 -16.30 17.83
CA LEU A 527 -6.14 -16.56 17.57
C LEU A 527 -5.48 -15.39 16.81
N HIS A 528 -4.17 -15.24 17.06
CA HIS A 528 -3.28 -14.37 16.31
C HIS A 528 -2.20 -15.19 15.60
N GLY A 529 -1.47 -14.58 14.69
CA GLY A 529 -0.49 -15.27 13.86
C GLY A 529 0.68 -15.91 14.61
N ASN A 530 0.97 -15.45 15.83
CA ASN A 530 2.03 -15.99 16.70
C ASN A 530 1.52 -17.05 17.68
N ASP A 531 0.21 -17.35 17.72
CA ASP A 531 -0.31 -18.40 18.60
C ASP A 531 0.15 -19.79 18.14
N GLY A 532 0.56 -20.64 19.09
CA GLY A 532 1.07 -21.98 18.79
C GLY A 532 0.12 -22.79 17.92
N GLN A 533 -1.18 -22.73 18.21
CA GLN A 533 -2.22 -23.42 17.44
C GLN A 533 -2.33 -22.91 15.98
N ALA A 534 -2.05 -21.63 15.74
CA ALA A 534 -2.00 -21.09 14.40
C ALA A 534 -0.78 -21.59 13.62
N LEU A 535 0.36 -21.76 14.31
CA LEU A 535 1.62 -22.15 13.71
C LEU A 535 1.74 -23.66 13.45
N ASP A 536 1.25 -24.51 14.39
CA ASP A 536 1.34 -25.97 14.30
C ASP A 536 0.19 -26.64 13.55
N GLY A 537 -0.81 -25.85 13.13
CA GLY A 537 -1.96 -26.33 12.36
C GLY A 537 -3.08 -26.96 13.20
N THR A 538 -2.95 -26.99 14.53
CA THR A 538 -4.02 -27.53 15.43
C THR A 538 -5.25 -26.62 15.50
N TRP A 539 -5.16 -25.39 14.99
CA TRP A 539 -6.29 -24.48 14.80
C TRP A 539 -7.48 -25.14 14.09
N ARG A 540 -7.23 -26.15 13.20
CA ARG A 540 -8.29 -26.86 12.46
C ARG A 540 -9.31 -27.51 13.37
N LYS A 541 -8.94 -27.84 14.62
CA LYS A 541 -9.86 -28.42 15.62
C LYS A 541 -10.81 -27.36 16.22
N LEU A 542 -10.50 -26.09 16.08
CA LEU A 542 -11.26 -24.97 16.64
C LEU A 542 -12.26 -24.37 15.66
N PHE A 543 -12.13 -24.72 14.39
CA PHE A 543 -13.00 -24.21 13.34
C PHE A 543 -13.88 -25.32 12.76
N PRO A 544 -15.11 -25.03 12.35
CA PRO A 544 -15.94 -25.96 11.59
C PRO A 544 -15.20 -26.41 10.32
N THR A 545 -15.45 -27.63 9.88
CA THR A 545 -14.86 -28.19 8.67
C THR A 545 -15.21 -27.40 7.40
N ASP A 546 -16.33 -26.69 7.42
CA ASP A 546 -16.85 -25.93 6.29
C ASP A 546 -16.37 -24.46 6.33
N ARG A 547 -15.16 -24.23 5.86
CA ARG A 547 -14.59 -22.88 5.69
C ARG A 547 -15.21 -22.16 4.50
N GLY A 548 -16.51 -21.84 4.61
CA GLY A 548 -17.23 -21.12 3.56
C GLY A 548 -17.70 -21.99 2.38
N GLU A 549 -17.75 -23.31 2.53
CA GLU A 549 -18.44 -24.19 1.61
C GLU A 549 -19.94 -24.19 1.93
N VAL A 550 -20.78 -23.98 0.92
CA VAL A 550 -22.22 -24.00 1.06
C VAL A 550 -22.68 -25.46 1.09
N GLN A 551 -22.85 -26.05 2.27
CA GLN A 551 -23.79 -27.18 2.40
C GLN A 551 -25.19 -26.64 2.35
N GLY A 552 -26.06 -27.28 1.52
CA GLY A 552 -27.37 -26.81 1.20
C GLY A 552 -28.24 -26.48 2.40
N ASP A 553 -29.12 -25.49 2.19
CA ASP A 553 -30.28 -25.11 2.99
C ASP A 553 -30.01 -24.76 4.47
N VAL A 554 -29.48 -23.59 4.72
CA VAL A 554 -29.71 -22.88 5.97
C VAL A 554 -30.96 -22.03 5.78
N GLU A 555 -32.06 -22.43 6.41
CA GLU A 555 -33.28 -21.62 6.50
C GLU A 555 -32.91 -20.21 6.98
N SER A 556 -33.29 -19.24 6.20
CA SER A 556 -33.07 -17.81 6.44
C SER A 556 -33.94 -17.34 7.60
N GLY A 557 -33.37 -17.32 8.77
CA GLY A 557 -33.98 -16.72 9.96
C GLY A 557 -33.30 -15.43 10.38
N TYR A 558 -33.17 -14.47 9.49
CA TYR A 558 -32.82 -13.09 9.88
C TYR A 558 -33.59 -12.11 9.00
N GLY A 559 -34.41 -11.30 9.71
CA GLY A 559 -35.25 -10.27 9.12
C GLY A 559 -34.48 -9.29 8.25
N GLU A 560 -35.22 -8.79 7.30
CA GLU A 560 -34.84 -7.68 6.43
C GLU A 560 -34.27 -6.51 7.25
N HIS A 561 -32.96 -6.43 7.33
CA HIS A 561 -32.32 -5.17 7.61
C HIS A 561 -32.05 -4.51 6.26
N ALA A 562 -32.98 -3.62 5.93
CA ALA A 562 -32.87 -2.72 4.80
C ALA A 562 -31.50 -2.05 4.78
N ASP A 563 -30.96 -1.94 3.56
CA ASP A 563 -29.73 -1.24 3.21
C ASP A 563 -29.66 0.18 3.81
N GLU A 564 -29.16 0.33 5.01
CA GLU A 564 -28.67 1.60 5.54
C GLU A 564 -27.23 1.86 5.07
N GLU A 565 -26.95 1.69 3.79
CA GLU A 565 -25.72 2.14 3.13
C GLU A 565 -25.80 3.65 2.79
N GLY A 566 -26.17 4.48 3.72
CA GLY A 566 -26.36 5.90 3.45
C GLY A 566 -25.95 6.86 4.55
N LYS A 567 -25.59 6.34 5.72
CA LYS A 567 -25.12 7.22 6.80
C LYS A 567 -23.61 7.09 6.96
N SER A 568 -22.98 8.13 6.54
CA SER A 568 -21.58 8.57 6.72
C SER A 568 -20.73 7.69 7.65
N ASP A 569 -19.54 7.32 7.17
CA ASP A 569 -18.37 6.86 7.93
C ASP A 569 -17.91 7.86 9.05
N ASN A 570 -18.83 8.61 9.62
CA ASN A 570 -18.56 9.70 10.56
C ASN A 570 -18.43 9.25 12.02
N GLU A 571 -18.46 7.95 12.32
CA GLU A 571 -18.21 7.48 13.67
C GLU A 571 -16.98 6.55 13.73
N ALA A 572 -15.80 7.08 13.40
CA ALA A 572 -14.55 6.67 14.01
C ALA A 572 -14.33 7.50 15.29
N LYS A 573 -15.32 7.55 16.17
CA LYS A 573 -15.12 7.98 17.54
C LYS A 573 -14.67 6.78 18.36
N GLU A 574 -13.48 6.91 18.86
CA GLU A 574 -12.93 6.37 20.08
C GLU A 574 -13.70 5.20 20.73
N GLU A 575 -13.28 3.97 20.44
CA GLU A 575 -13.27 2.88 21.40
C GLU A 575 -11.96 2.11 21.22
N GLY A 576 -10.95 2.62 21.87
CA GLY A 576 -9.63 2.03 22.03
C GLY A 576 -9.25 2.02 23.51
N GLU A 577 -10.02 1.36 24.34
CA GLU A 577 -9.57 0.88 25.65
C GLU A 577 -10.27 -0.44 25.97
N GLY A 578 -9.57 -1.50 25.72
CA GLY A 578 -9.85 -2.85 26.17
C GLY A 578 -8.64 -3.41 26.89
N THR A 579 -8.29 -2.84 28.04
CA THR A 579 -7.37 -3.46 28.97
C THR A 579 -8.06 -4.66 29.60
N SER A 580 -7.59 -5.86 29.28
CA SER A 580 -7.92 -7.08 30.02
C SER A 580 -7.32 -7.02 31.41
N SER A 581 -8.12 -6.63 32.40
CA SER A 581 -7.81 -6.88 33.80
C SER A 581 -8.37 -8.24 34.18
N VAL A 582 -7.49 -9.18 34.44
CA VAL A 582 -7.76 -10.44 35.12
C VAL A 582 -8.34 -10.11 36.50
N LYS A 583 -9.61 -10.39 36.74
CA LYS A 583 -10.20 -10.42 38.09
C LYS A 583 -9.89 -11.79 38.71
N LYS A 584 -9.11 -11.77 39.78
CA LYS A 584 -9.11 -12.82 40.79
C LYS A 584 -10.43 -12.75 41.56
N GLU A 585 -11.13 -13.86 41.61
CA GLU A 585 -12.19 -14.10 42.56
C GLU A 585 -11.61 -14.21 43.97
N ASP A 586 -12.19 -13.47 44.92
CA ASP A 586 -12.13 -13.79 46.34
C ASP A 586 -13.52 -13.64 46.93
N ASP A 587 -13.95 -14.72 47.53
CA ASP A 587 -15.23 -14.99 48.16
C ASP A 587 -15.26 -14.37 49.56
N THR A 588 -16.30 -13.65 49.95
CA THR A 588 -16.95 -13.78 51.28
C THR A 588 -18.14 -12.82 51.49
N THR A 589 -19.30 -13.42 51.61
CA THR A 589 -20.41 -13.24 52.59
C THR A 589 -20.91 -11.89 53.08
N LYS A 590 -22.23 -11.74 52.90
CA LYS A 590 -23.31 -11.28 53.81
C LYS A 590 -23.49 -9.78 54.14
N GLY A 591 -24.74 -9.31 53.93
CA GLY A 591 -25.32 -8.28 54.76
C GLY A 591 -26.52 -7.48 54.15
N LYS A 592 -27.68 -7.82 54.57
CA LYS A 592 -29.04 -7.26 54.27
C LYS A 592 -29.23 -5.81 54.76
N ARG A 593 -30.23 -5.15 54.13
CA ARG A 593 -31.30 -4.18 54.58
C ARG A 593 -31.16 -2.79 53.98
N SER A 594 -32.11 -2.38 53.22
CA SER A 594 -33.48 -1.82 53.42
C SER A 594 -33.52 -0.30 53.39
N ALA A 595 -34.20 0.20 52.38
CA ALA A 595 -35.33 1.14 52.38
C ALA A 595 -35.15 2.63 52.74
N ARG A 596 -35.73 3.44 51.89
CA ARG A 596 -36.66 4.59 51.95
C ARG A 596 -36.15 5.91 51.37
N ARG A 597 -36.77 6.30 50.25
CA ARG A 597 -37.73 7.41 50.00
C ARG A 597 -37.51 8.76 50.72
N HIS A 598 -37.37 9.84 49.94
CA HIS A 598 -38.27 10.97 49.74
C HIS A 598 -37.45 12.10 49.04
N SER A 599 -37.84 12.58 47.94
CA SER A 599 -38.88 13.55 47.48
C SER A 599 -38.48 15.00 47.57
N THR A 600 -38.62 15.68 46.41
CA THR A 600 -38.98 17.09 46.17
C THR A 600 -37.92 18.14 46.52
N GLU A 601 -37.59 19.14 45.72
CA GLU A 601 -38.44 20.20 45.17
C GLU A 601 -37.69 21.10 44.16
N LYS A 602 -38.45 21.80 43.37
CA LYS A 602 -38.26 22.68 42.25
C LYS A 602 -37.55 24.02 42.53
N VAL A 603 -36.73 24.49 41.58
CA VAL A 603 -36.75 25.79 40.84
C VAL A 603 -36.99 27.09 41.64
N PRO A 604 -36.42 28.29 41.32
CA PRO A 604 -36.30 28.87 39.97
C PRO A 604 -35.15 29.88 39.66
N LYS A 605 -35.08 30.21 38.35
CA LYS A 605 -34.44 31.31 37.62
C LYS A 605 -34.22 32.66 38.33
N LYS A 606 -33.10 33.36 37.93
CA LYS A 606 -33.05 34.77 37.42
C LYS A 606 -31.61 35.09 36.95
N LYS A 607 -31.41 35.46 35.79
CA LYS A 607 -31.29 36.65 34.92
C LYS A 607 -30.39 37.78 35.43
N LYS A 608 -29.46 38.19 34.53
CA LYS A 608 -28.83 39.51 34.30
C LYS A 608 -27.73 39.94 35.30
N VAL A 609 -26.59 40.29 34.83
CA VAL A 609 -26.21 41.39 33.90
C VAL A 609 -25.13 40.91 32.95
#